data_0d44c51499d453d33b3194a02d429638
#
_entry.id   0d44c51499d453d33b3194a02d429638
#
_cell.length_a   1.000
_cell.length_b   1.000
_cell.length_c   1.000
_cell.angle_alpha   90.00
_cell.angle_beta   90.00
_cell.angle_gamma   90.00
#
_symmetry.space_group_name_H-M   'P 1'
#
loop_
_entity.id
_entity.type
_entity.pdbx_description
1 polymer ?
#
loop_
_entity_poly.entity_id
_entity_poly.type
_entity_poly.pdbx_seq_one_letter_code
_entity_poly.pdbx_strand_id
1 'polypeptide(L)'
;MAITAAQSGRVELPTQYKGIISVYRIDLALPRPRSCAHRGTSGTPIVSQTPNVSRLPGVLYVVATPIGHLGDVSARAAKVLHEADVIVAEDTRHTRRLLNHLGVASPKLIALHEHNEARQLSRVIRMIASGQQVALVSDAGTPLISDPGYRLVDRATSEELRVVAVPGPSAVTAALSVSGLPTDRFVFEGFLPPRAEARRTRLRLLSTESRTLVFFESPKRVADTLSDIAGIFGDGRLVSYCRELTKRFESVERATAGALAAKLQAQKEKIKGEIVLVVKGAKEADSGKPIDETLLVELLAGALPPRKASDIAAQLTGGKKNDFYKRILQQSEKDRSSS
;
A
#
# COMPACT_ATOMS: atom_id res chain seq x y z
N MET A 1 16.15 -0.60 48.95
CA MET A 1 16.72 0.55 48.24
C MET A 1 15.64 1.05 47.28
N ALA A 2 15.15 2.25 47.48
CA ALA A 2 13.99 2.82 46.81
C ALA A 2 14.39 3.30 45.41
N ILE A 3 13.55 2.95 44.39
CA ILE A 3 13.63 3.55 43.06
C ILE A 3 12.68 4.74 43.05
N THR A 4 13.30 5.92 43.04
CA THR A 4 12.64 7.21 42.98
C THR A 4 12.02 7.47 41.62
N ALA A 5 10.79 7.98 41.60
CA ALA A 5 10.06 8.39 40.44
C ALA A 5 10.80 9.44 39.59
N ALA A 6 10.97 9.18 38.30
CA ALA A 6 11.51 10.15 37.36
C ALA A 6 10.40 11.08 36.88
N GLN A 7 10.71 12.36 36.94
CA GLN A 7 9.90 13.51 36.58
C GLN A 7 9.43 13.48 35.12
N SER A 8 8.19 13.93 34.92
CA SER A 8 7.57 14.17 33.63
C SER A 8 8.25 15.32 32.88
N GLY A 9 9.24 15.00 32.06
CA GLY A 9 9.82 15.91 31.08
C GLY A 9 8.91 16.04 29.89
N ARG A 10 8.20 17.16 29.75
CA ARG A 10 7.55 17.52 28.46
C ARG A 10 8.64 17.84 27.45
N VAL A 11 8.81 16.97 26.45
CA VAL A 11 9.59 17.30 25.25
C VAL A 11 8.75 18.23 24.40
N GLU A 12 9.13 19.50 24.28
CA GLU A 12 8.50 20.43 23.33
C GLU A 12 8.97 20.10 21.92
N LEU A 13 8.04 19.65 21.09
CA LEU A 13 8.29 19.39 19.67
C LEU A 13 8.24 20.69 18.85
N PRO A 14 9.06 20.80 17.79
CA PRO A 14 9.00 21.94 16.87
C PRO A 14 7.59 22.14 16.33
N THR A 15 7.18 23.38 16.12
CA THR A 15 5.81 23.80 15.76
C THR A 15 5.24 23.10 14.53
N GLN A 16 6.08 22.72 13.60
CA GLN A 16 5.71 22.00 12.36
C GLN A 16 5.18 20.57 12.58
N TYR A 17 5.40 19.97 13.76
CA TYR A 17 4.94 18.61 14.09
C TYR A 17 3.77 18.58 15.09
N LYS A 18 3.32 19.74 15.60
CA LYS A 18 2.25 19.79 16.62
C LYS A 18 0.87 19.31 16.11
N GLY A 19 0.64 19.27 14.78
CA GLY A 19 -0.62 18.78 14.19
C GLY A 19 -0.69 17.27 13.99
N ILE A 20 0.44 16.56 13.90
CA ILE A 20 0.48 15.15 13.48
C ILE A 20 0.21 14.19 14.67
N ILE A 21 0.57 14.57 15.89
CA ILE A 21 0.41 13.70 17.08
C ILE A 21 -1.04 13.64 17.59
N SER A 22 -1.90 14.57 17.18
CA SER A 22 -3.31 14.60 17.58
C SER A 22 -4.16 13.47 16.96
N VAL A 23 -3.67 12.80 15.92
CA VAL A 23 -4.46 11.81 15.15
C VAL A 23 -4.47 10.42 15.79
N TYR A 24 -3.43 10.07 16.59
CA TYR A 24 -3.34 8.76 17.21
C TYR A 24 -3.15 8.89 18.73
N ARG A 25 -4.26 8.96 19.45
CA ARG A 25 -4.24 8.73 20.90
C ARG A 25 -4.04 7.24 21.16
N ILE A 26 -2.87 6.84 21.63
CA ILE A 26 -2.66 5.47 22.12
C ILE A 26 -3.44 5.35 23.42
N ASP A 27 -4.55 4.64 23.38
CA ASP A 27 -5.32 4.32 24.59
C ASP A 27 -4.63 3.14 25.30
N LEU A 28 -3.85 3.47 26.33
CA LEU A 28 -3.11 2.49 27.13
C LEU A 28 -4.00 1.83 28.21
N ALA A 29 -5.31 2.04 28.17
CA ALA A 29 -6.23 1.39 29.08
C ALA A 29 -6.29 -0.11 28.81
N LEU A 30 -5.53 -0.88 29.55
CA LEU A 30 -5.73 -2.33 29.66
C LEU A 30 -7.12 -2.57 30.26
N PRO A 31 -7.95 -3.46 29.67
CA PRO A 31 -9.24 -3.82 30.25
C PRO A 31 -8.99 -4.44 31.64
N ARG A 32 -9.49 -3.80 32.68
CA ARG A 32 -9.46 -4.37 34.04
C ARG A 32 -10.27 -5.66 34.06
N PRO A 33 -9.75 -6.75 34.65
CA PRO A 33 -10.54 -7.96 34.83
C PRO A 33 -11.74 -7.65 35.71
N ARG A 34 -12.93 -7.94 35.23
CA ARG A 34 -14.16 -7.84 36.04
C ARG A 34 -14.09 -8.91 37.13
N SER A 35 -14.00 -8.50 38.38
CA SER A 35 -14.12 -9.38 39.53
C SER A 35 -15.57 -9.86 39.61
N CYS A 36 -15.82 -11.15 39.42
CA CYS A 36 -17.10 -11.77 39.72
C CYS A 36 -17.26 -11.90 41.28
N ALA A 37 -18.00 -11.00 41.89
CA ALA A 37 -18.48 -11.20 43.25
C ALA A 37 -19.75 -12.09 43.21
N HIS A 38 -19.62 -13.33 43.62
CA HIS A 38 -20.79 -14.18 43.89
C HIS A 38 -21.54 -13.70 45.14
N ARG A 39 -22.78 -13.28 45.00
CA ARG A 39 -23.77 -13.32 46.09
C ARG A 39 -24.90 -14.25 45.66
N GLY A 40 -25.04 -15.32 46.39
CA GLY A 40 -26.17 -16.22 46.26
C GLY A 40 -27.43 -15.62 46.85
N THR A 41 -28.56 -15.79 46.15
CA THR A 41 -29.91 -15.79 46.73
C THR A 41 -30.74 -16.81 45.99
N SER A 42 -31.36 -17.66 46.76
CA SER A 42 -32.33 -18.70 46.40
C SER A 42 -33.59 -18.10 45.77
N GLY A 43 -33.98 -18.61 44.63
CA GLY A 43 -35.27 -18.22 44.00
C GLY A 43 -35.64 -19.17 42.86
N THR A 44 -36.83 -19.70 42.94
CA THR A 44 -37.69 -20.59 42.11
C THR A 44 -37.36 -20.69 40.61
N PRO A 45 -37.49 -21.86 39.95
CA PRO A 45 -37.20 -22.03 38.55
C PRO A 45 -38.27 -21.38 37.66
N ILE A 46 -37.94 -20.27 37.07
CA ILE A 46 -38.66 -19.69 35.94
C ILE A 46 -38.17 -20.41 34.70
N VAL A 47 -39.10 -21.01 33.94
CA VAL A 47 -38.86 -21.58 32.61
C VAL A 47 -38.20 -20.48 31.75
N SER A 48 -36.90 -20.56 31.57
CA SER A 48 -36.14 -19.64 30.74
C SER A 48 -36.37 -19.97 29.27
N GLN A 49 -37.15 -19.14 28.58
CA GLN A 49 -36.90 -18.91 27.17
C GLN A 49 -35.44 -18.45 27.06
N THR A 50 -34.61 -19.32 26.51
CA THR A 50 -33.21 -18.96 26.20
C THR A 50 -33.24 -17.70 25.36
N PRO A 51 -32.65 -16.57 25.82
CA PRO A 51 -32.53 -15.41 24.96
C PRO A 51 -31.65 -15.84 23.78
N ASN A 52 -32.16 -15.55 22.61
CA ASN A 52 -31.42 -15.66 21.36
C ASN A 52 -30.08 -14.95 21.60
N VAL A 53 -29.00 -15.74 21.83
CA VAL A 53 -27.65 -15.20 22.03
C VAL A 53 -27.32 -14.48 20.72
N SER A 54 -27.50 -13.16 20.72
CA SER A 54 -27.10 -12.32 19.60
C SER A 54 -25.65 -12.62 19.36
N ARG A 55 -25.36 -13.44 18.33
CA ARG A 55 -24.01 -13.70 17.87
C ARG A 55 -23.36 -12.34 17.64
N LEU A 56 -22.18 -12.14 18.20
CA LEU A 56 -21.38 -10.95 17.90
C LEU A 56 -21.33 -10.79 16.38
N PRO A 57 -21.50 -9.57 15.85
CA PRO A 57 -21.40 -9.35 14.42
C PRO A 57 -20.08 -9.88 13.89
N GLY A 58 -20.10 -10.55 12.74
CA GLY A 58 -18.91 -11.04 12.10
C GLY A 58 -17.96 -9.91 11.72
N VAL A 59 -16.69 -10.22 11.65
CA VAL A 59 -15.64 -9.23 11.36
C VAL A 59 -14.71 -9.80 10.30
N LEU A 60 -14.33 -8.95 9.34
CA LEU A 60 -13.21 -9.20 8.44
C LEU A 60 -11.97 -8.49 9.00
N TYR A 61 -10.98 -9.25 9.44
CA TYR A 61 -9.68 -8.72 9.84
C TYR A 61 -8.71 -8.78 8.66
N VAL A 62 -8.15 -7.64 8.26
CA VAL A 62 -7.04 -7.56 7.29
C VAL A 62 -5.74 -7.58 8.09
N VAL A 63 -5.04 -8.72 8.07
CA VAL A 63 -3.94 -9.01 8.99
C VAL A 63 -2.61 -9.00 8.25
N ALA A 64 -1.73 -8.06 8.63
CA ALA A 64 -0.37 -8.03 8.10
C ALA A 64 0.47 -9.19 8.69
N THR A 65 1.23 -9.86 7.81
CA THR A 65 2.10 -11.00 8.10
C THR A 65 3.58 -10.63 7.93
N PRO A 66 4.53 -11.39 8.50
CA PRO A 66 5.95 -11.13 8.33
C PRO A 66 6.39 -11.11 6.87
N ILE A 67 7.31 -10.20 6.52
CA ILE A 67 7.92 -10.12 5.19
C ILE A 67 9.22 -10.92 5.06
N GLY A 68 9.66 -11.57 6.15
CA GLY A 68 10.88 -12.38 6.17
C GLY A 68 11.17 -12.93 7.56
N HIS A 69 11.27 -12.06 8.57
CA HIS A 69 11.57 -12.46 9.94
C HIS A 69 10.27 -12.78 10.70
N LEU A 70 10.08 -14.02 11.14
CA LEU A 70 8.84 -14.44 11.83
C LEU A 70 8.55 -13.67 13.12
N GLY A 71 9.58 -13.15 13.79
CA GLY A 71 9.42 -12.31 14.99
C GLY A 71 8.78 -10.93 14.73
N ASP A 72 8.61 -10.53 13.47
CA ASP A 72 7.94 -9.26 13.13
C ASP A 72 6.41 -9.36 13.20
N VAL A 73 5.86 -10.56 13.46
CA VAL A 73 4.41 -10.71 13.67
C VAL A 73 3.99 -9.96 14.93
N SER A 74 2.99 -9.10 14.82
CA SER A 74 2.49 -8.39 16.00
C SER A 74 1.72 -9.34 16.93
N ALA A 75 1.76 -9.08 18.24
CA ALA A 75 1.00 -9.84 19.24
C ALA A 75 -0.52 -9.82 18.92
N ARG A 76 -1.02 -8.70 18.37
CA ARG A 76 -2.41 -8.59 17.94
C ARG A 76 -2.70 -9.45 16.71
N ALA A 77 -1.79 -9.54 15.75
CA ALA A 77 -1.94 -10.41 14.58
C ALA A 77 -1.97 -11.88 15.02
N ALA A 78 -1.05 -12.30 15.87
CA ALA A 78 -1.02 -13.66 16.42
C ALA A 78 -2.35 -13.99 17.13
N LYS A 79 -2.84 -13.10 18.01
CA LYS A 79 -4.12 -13.28 18.70
C LYS A 79 -5.29 -13.43 17.72
N VAL A 80 -5.41 -12.54 16.73
CA VAL A 80 -6.50 -12.59 15.74
C VAL A 80 -6.46 -13.88 14.95
N LEU A 81 -5.26 -14.36 14.55
CA LEU A 81 -5.10 -15.64 13.83
C LEU A 81 -5.46 -16.85 14.68
N HIS A 82 -5.27 -16.78 16.01
CA HIS A 82 -5.73 -17.84 16.94
C HIS A 82 -7.24 -17.86 17.12
N GLU A 83 -7.89 -16.70 17.11
CA GLU A 83 -9.31 -16.53 17.42
C GLU A 83 -10.20 -16.57 16.17
N ALA A 84 -9.64 -16.53 14.96
CA ALA A 84 -10.38 -16.53 13.72
C ALA A 84 -11.08 -17.88 13.45
N ASP A 85 -12.37 -17.84 13.11
CA ASP A 85 -13.13 -19.03 12.66
C ASP A 85 -12.64 -19.54 11.29
N VAL A 86 -12.17 -18.59 10.45
CA VAL A 86 -11.71 -18.83 9.08
C VAL A 86 -10.54 -17.91 8.75
N ILE A 87 -9.50 -18.47 8.13
CA ILE A 87 -8.40 -17.70 7.59
C ILE A 87 -8.45 -17.80 6.06
N VAL A 88 -8.58 -16.66 5.40
CA VAL A 88 -8.54 -16.49 3.95
C VAL A 88 -7.12 -16.10 3.57
N ALA A 89 -6.46 -16.89 2.74
CA ALA A 89 -5.05 -16.76 2.43
C ALA A 89 -4.80 -16.82 0.91
N GLU A 90 -3.80 -16.13 0.43
CA GLU A 90 -3.36 -16.20 -0.97
C GLU A 90 -2.84 -17.59 -1.31
N ASP A 91 -1.79 -18.06 -0.64
CA ASP A 91 -1.34 -19.46 -0.65
C ASP A 91 -1.48 -20.10 0.75
N THR A 92 -2.40 -21.03 0.88
CA THR A 92 -2.67 -21.73 2.14
C THR A 92 -1.47 -22.54 2.65
N ARG A 93 -0.53 -22.94 1.78
CA ARG A 93 0.67 -23.69 2.15
C ARG A 93 1.67 -22.75 2.83
N HIS A 94 1.81 -21.54 2.32
CA HIS A 94 2.67 -20.50 2.90
C HIS A 94 2.14 -20.07 4.26
N THR A 95 0.86 -19.70 4.30
CA THR A 95 0.17 -19.33 5.54
C THR A 95 0.27 -20.42 6.62
N ARG A 96 0.15 -21.70 6.26
CA ARG A 96 0.26 -22.81 7.21
C ARG A 96 1.61 -22.84 7.96
N ARG A 97 2.71 -22.43 7.32
CA ARG A 97 4.02 -22.33 7.99
C ARG A 97 4.01 -21.29 9.10
N LEU A 98 3.43 -20.12 8.84
CA LEU A 98 3.27 -19.06 9.85
C LEU A 98 2.36 -19.55 10.99
N LEU A 99 1.22 -20.15 10.69
CA LEU A 99 0.28 -20.65 11.69
C LEU A 99 0.91 -21.74 12.57
N ASN A 100 1.68 -22.65 12.00
CA ASN A 100 2.44 -23.66 12.77
C ASN A 100 3.45 -22.99 13.70
N HIS A 101 4.17 -21.96 13.24
CA HIS A 101 5.10 -21.21 14.08
C HIS A 101 4.40 -20.51 15.24
N LEU A 102 3.19 -20.01 15.02
CA LEU A 102 2.37 -19.36 16.05
C LEU A 102 1.63 -20.36 16.96
N GLY A 103 1.69 -21.65 16.69
CA GLY A 103 0.97 -22.68 17.46
C GLY A 103 -0.55 -22.68 17.20
N VAL A 104 -1.02 -22.11 16.08
CA VAL A 104 -2.45 -22.12 15.71
C VAL A 104 -2.83 -23.50 15.19
N ALA A 105 -3.67 -24.21 15.95
CA ALA A 105 -4.07 -25.58 15.63
C ALA A 105 -5.21 -25.59 14.60
N SER A 106 -4.99 -26.33 13.49
CA SER A 106 -6.02 -26.73 12.50
C SER A 106 -7.03 -25.67 12.08
N PRO A 107 -6.64 -24.44 11.71
CA PRO A 107 -7.56 -23.42 11.29
C PRO A 107 -8.22 -23.79 9.97
N LYS A 108 -9.49 -23.36 9.78
CA LYS A 108 -10.16 -23.48 8.49
C LYS A 108 -9.52 -22.50 7.51
N LEU A 109 -8.81 -23.00 6.51
CA LEU A 109 -8.15 -22.20 5.49
C LEU A 109 -8.97 -22.18 4.19
N ILE A 110 -9.09 -21.00 3.59
CA ILE A 110 -9.68 -20.80 2.26
C ILE A 110 -8.64 -20.08 1.39
N ALA A 111 -8.32 -20.67 0.23
CA ALA A 111 -7.45 -19.99 -0.73
C ALA A 111 -8.23 -18.90 -1.48
N LEU A 112 -7.64 -17.70 -1.55
CA LEU A 112 -8.16 -16.55 -2.31
C LEU A 112 -7.04 -15.98 -3.18
N HIS A 113 -7.09 -16.23 -4.47
CA HIS A 113 -6.15 -15.73 -5.46
C HIS A 113 -6.93 -15.20 -6.67
N GLU A 114 -6.30 -14.43 -7.54
CA GLU A 114 -6.94 -13.75 -8.68
C GLU A 114 -7.88 -14.67 -9.50
N HIS A 115 -7.50 -15.93 -9.73
CA HIS A 115 -8.28 -16.86 -10.54
C HIS A 115 -9.56 -17.41 -9.87
N ASN A 116 -9.65 -17.38 -8.51
CA ASN A 116 -10.80 -17.92 -7.80
C ASN A 116 -11.58 -16.88 -6.96
N GLU A 117 -11.11 -15.65 -6.93
CA GLU A 117 -11.62 -14.57 -6.08
C GLU A 117 -13.13 -14.40 -6.26
N ALA A 118 -13.63 -14.30 -7.48
CA ALA A 118 -15.06 -14.10 -7.77
C ALA A 118 -15.95 -15.21 -7.18
N ARG A 119 -15.49 -16.48 -7.21
CA ARG A 119 -16.23 -17.62 -6.66
C ARG A 119 -16.20 -17.67 -5.15
N GLN A 120 -15.04 -17.36 -4.53
CA GLN A 120 -14.87 -17.41 -3.08
C GLN A 120 -15.49 -16.19 -2.38
N LEU A 121 -15.55 -15.03 -3.06
CA LEU A 121 -16.06 -13.79 -2.53
C LEU A 121 -17.42 -13.96 -1.83
N SER A 122 -18.44 -14.43 -2.56
CA SER A 122 -19.80 -14.60 -2.02
C SER A 122 -19.86 -15.59 -0.85
N ARG A 123 -18.96 -16.58 -0.83
CA ARG A 123 -18.86 -17.55 0.26
C ARG A 123 -18.30 -16.89 1.53
N VAL A 124 -17.22 -16.14 1.41
CA VAL A 124 -16.57 -15.47 2.54
C VAL A 124 -17.47 -14.38 3.10
N ILE A 125 -18.12 -13.59 2.25
CA ILE A 125 -19.09 -12.58 2.69
C ILE A 125 -20.23 -13.20 3.52
N ARG A 126 -20.83 -14.31 3.06
CA ARG A 126 -21.87 -15.01 3.86
C ARG A 126 -21.36 -15.51 5.21
N MET A 127 -20.10 -15.93 5.31
CA MET A 127 -19.50 -16.33 6.58
C MET A 127 -19.40 -15.15 7.54
N ILE A 128 -18.95 -13.98 7.08
CA ILE A 128 -18.87 -12.77 7.89
C ILE A 128 -20.29 -12.35 8.31
N ALA A 129 -21.23 -12.29 7.38
CA ALA A 129 -22.62 -11.92 7.65
C ALA A 129 -23.30 -12.88 8.65
N SER A 130 -22.89 -14.15 8.70
CA SER A 130 -23.37 -15.14 9.69
C SER A 130 -22.71 -15.02 11.08
N GLY A 131 -21.86 -14.01 11.31
CA GLY A 131 -21.21 -13.75 12.60
C GLY A 131 -19.82 -14.38 12.75
N GLN A 132 -19.21 -14.95 11.69
CA GLN A 132 -17.87 -15.55 11.78
C GLN A 132 -16.76 -14.47 11.80
N GLN A 133 -15.71 -14.74 12.56
CA GLN A 133 -14.49 -13.95 12.60
C GLN A 133 -13.57 -14.46 11.47
N VAL A 134 -13.36 -13.64 10.45
CA VAL A 134 -12.58 -14.02 9.26
C VAL A 134 -11.31 -13.19 9.22
N ALA A 135 -10.15 -13.83 9.12
CA ALA A 135 -8.87 -13.17 8.91
C ALA A 135 -8.44 -13.30 7.44
N LEU A 136 -8.14 -12.19 6.78
CA LEU A 136 -7.52 -12.13 5.46
C LEU A 136 -6.02 -11.91 5.64
N VAL A 137 -5.20 -12.77 5.05
CA VAL A 137 -3.73 -12.68 5.04
C VAL A 137 -3.22 -12.83 3.61
N SER A 138 -2.10 -12.18 3.30
CA SER A 138 -1.28 -12.44 2.11
C SER A 138 -0.09 -13.33 2.47
N ASP A 139 0.67 -13.74 1.47
CA ASP A 139 1.86 -14.56 1.67
C ASP A 139 2.93 -13.84 2.48
N ALA A 140 3.04 -12.50 2.32
CA ALA A 140 3.98 -11.67 3.08
C ALA A 140 3.51 -10.20 3.14
N GLY A 141 3.60 -9.57 4.29
CA GLY A 141 3.30 -8.15 4.46
C GLY A 141 1.81 -7.85 4.67
N THR A 142 1.41 -6.66 4.28
CA THR A 142 0.04 -6.15 4.43
C THR A 142 -0.79 -6.56 3.21
N PRO A 143 -1.89 -7.30 3.38
CA PRO A 143 -2.77 -7.70 2.28
C PRO A 143 -3.24 -6.50 1.44
N LEU A 144 -3.61 -6.72 0.19
CA LEU A 144 -4.06 -5.75 -0.81
C LEU A 144 -2.93 -4.87 -1.40
N ILE A 145 -1.73 -4.89 -0.84
CA ILE A 145 -0.60 -4.09 -1.33
C ILE A 145 0.20 -4.92 -2.35
N SER A 146 -0.25 -4.92 -3.59
CA SER A 146 0.14 -5.82 -4.69
C SER A 146 -0.30 -7.26 -4.52
N ASP A 147 -1.27 -7.51 -3.64
CA ASP A 147 -1.81 -8.82 -3.30
C ASP A 147 -3.31 -8.87 -3.57
N PRO A 148 -3.93 -10.06 -3.72
CA PRO A 148 -5.38 -10.21 -3.87
C PRO A 148 -6.15 -9.79 -2.61
N GLY A 149 -7.46 -9.57 -2.75
CA GLY A 149 -8.36 -9.30 -1.63
C GLY A 149 -9.07 -7.94 -1.67
N TYR A 150 -8.69 -7.03 -2.59
CA TYR A 150 -9.35 -5.74 -2.75
C TYR A 150 -10.88 -5.90 -2.89
N ARG A 151 -11.33 -6.80 -3.78
CA ARG A 151 -12.76 -7.05 -4.00
C ARG A 151 -13.48 -7.59 -2.77
N LEU A 152 -12.79 -8.36 -1.92
CA LEU A 152 -13.36 -8.85 -0.67
C LEU A 152 -13.60 -7.71 0.32
N VAL A 153 -12.63 -6.83 0.48
CA VAL A 153 -12.76 -5.66 1.35
C VAL A 153 -13.81 -4.69 0.82
N ASP A 154 -13.79 -4.39 -0.47
CA ASP A 154 -14.76 -3.54 -1.14
C ASP A 154 -16.20 -4.08 -0.95
N ARG A 155 -16.41 -5.35 -1.19
CA ARG A 155 -17.72 -5.99 -1.02
C ARG A 155 -18.17 -6.02 0.44
N ALA A 156 -17.28 -6.34 1.38
CA ALA A 156 -17.58 -6.33 2.81
C ALA A 156 -18.01 -4.93 3.26
N THR A 157 -17.30 -3.89 2.82
CA THR A 157 -17.62 -2.50 3.12
C THR A 157 -18.96 -2.08 2.50
N SER A 158 -19.22 -2.47 1.24
CA SER A 158 -20.50 -2.18 0.55
C SER A 158 -21.71 -2.86 1.19
N GLU A 159 -21.53 -3.98 1.88
CA GLU A 159 -22.55 -4.68 2.65
C GLU A 159 -22.57 -4.28 4.14
N GLU A 160 -21.91 -3.17 4.50
CA GLU A 160 -21.82 -2.63 5.87
C GLU A 160 -21.26 -3.62 6.89
N LEU A 161 -20.52 -4.64 6.43
CA LEU A 161 -19.84 -5.60 7.29
C LEU A 161 -18.61 -4.94 7.93
N ARG A 162 -18.34 -5.28 9.17
CA ARG A 162 -17.21 -4.70 9.90
C ARG A 162 -15.89 -5.20 9.35
N VAL A 163 -15.05 -4.25 8.87
CA VAL A 163 -13.67 -4.49 8.44
C VAL A 163 -12.71 -3.84 9.42
N VAL A 164 -11.69 -4.58 9.86
CA VAL A 164 -10.73 -4.15 10.87
C VAL A 164 -9.31 -4.38 10.39
N ALA A 165 -8.51 -3.34 10.31
CA ALA A 165 -7.09 -3.46 10.03
C ALA A 165 -6.33 -3.95 11.27
N VAL A 166 -5.45 -4.93 11.06
CA VAL A 166 -4.47 -5.41 12.04
C VAL A 166 -3.07 -5.04 11.49
N PRO A 167 -2.54 -3.86 11.87
CA PRO A 167 -1.30 -3.35 11.31
C PRO A 167 -0.10 -4.22 11.68
N GLY A 168 0.89 -4.22 10.80
CA GLY A 168 2.11 -4.97 10.97
C GLY A 168 3.10 -4.71 9.84
N PRO A 169 3.94 -5.69 9.46
CA PRO A 169 4.98 -5.54 8.47
C PRO A 169 4.45 -5.12 7.09
N SER A 170 5.24 -4.28 6.41
CA SER A 170 5.03 -3.88 5.02
C SER A 170 6.39 -3.59 4.37
N ALA A 171 6.67 -4.22 3.25
CA ALA A 171 7.91 -4.02 2.51
C ALA A 171 8.05 -2.57 2.01
N VAL A 172 6.95 -1.89 1.73
CA VAL A 172 6.93 -0.48 1.30
C VAL A 172 7.47 0.42 2.41
N THR A 173 6.88 0.34 3.61
CA THR A 173 7.30 1.18 4.75
C THR A 173 8.68 0.77 5.27
N ALA A 174 9.01 -0.51 5.29
CA ALA A 174 10.33 -1.00 5.66
C ALA A 174 11.40 -0.44 4.71
N ALA A 175 11.20 -0.52 3.39
CA ALA A 175 12.13 0.03 2.41
C ALA A 175 12.28 1.56 2.55
N LEU A 176 11.18 2.30 2.69
CA LEU A 176 11.22 3.75 2.87
C LEU A 176 12.03 4.14 4.12
N SER A 177 11.83 3.44 5.25
CA SER A 177 12.48 3.75 6.52
C SER A 177 14.01 3.63 6.48
N VAL A 178 14.56 2.76 5.62
CA VAL A 178 16.00 2.51 5.47
C VAL A 178 16.61 3.08 4.20
N SER A 179 15.80 3.66 3.31
CA SER A 179 16.23 4.16 2.00
C SER A 179 17.16 5.36 2.07
N GLY A 180 17.03 6.20 3.11
CA GLY A 180 17.70 7.48 3.22
C GLY A 180 17.30 8.49 2.14
N LEU A 181 16.11 8.35 1.57
CA LEU A 181 15.47 9.27 0.63
C LEU A 181 14.28 9.99 1.31
N PRO A 182 13.77 11.13 0.81
CA PRO A 182 12.61 11.80 1.36
C PRO A 182 11.39 10.87 1.44
N THR A 183 10.70 10.83 2.59
CA THR A 183 9.59 9.91 2.85
C THR A 183 8.28 10.61 3.22
N ASP A 184 8.30 11.94 3.29
CA ASP A 184 7.13 12.78 3.60
C ASP A 184 5.99 12.60 2.59
N ARG A 185 6.35 12.38 1.33
CA ARG A 185 5.41 12.12 0.23
C ARG A 185 6.00 11.08 -0.70
N PHE A 186 5.27 10.01 -0.98
CA PHE A 186 5.70 8.96 -1.88
C PHE A 186 4.55 8.42 -2.74
N VAL A 187 4.91 7.76 -3.83
CA VAL A 187 4.00 7.05 -4.73
C VAL A 187 4.43 5.59 -4.77
N PHE A 188 3.52 4.70 -4.46
CA PHE A 188 3.73 3.27 -4.61
C PHE A 188 3.15 2.80 -5.96
N GLU A 189 3.99 2.22 -6.79
CA GLU A 189 3.66 1.78 -8.16
C GLU A 189 3.51 0.26 -8.28
N GLY A 190 3.87 -0.49 -7.24
CA GLY A 190 3.90 -1.95 -7.31
C GLY A 190 4.94 -2.46 -8.31
N PHE A 191 4.62 -3.52 -9.05
CA PHE A 191 5.48 -4.07 -10.09
C PHE A 191 5.30 -3.33 -11.42
N LEU A 192 6.41 -2.92 -12.02
CA LEU A 192 6.40 -2.36 -13.36
C LEU A 192 6.01 -3.43 -14.40
N PRO A 193 5.43 -3.02 -15.55
CA PRO A 193 5.08 -3.94 -16.62
C PRO A 193 6.26 -4.85 -17.03
N PRO A 194 6.03 -6.16 -17.27
CA PRO A 194 7.10 -7.11 -17.58
C PRO A 194 7.74 -6.87 -18.95
N ARG A 195 6.98 -6.35 -19.92
CA ARG A 195 7.48 -6.04 -21.28
C ARG A 195 8.27 -4.73 -21.24
N ALA A 196 9.48 -4.72 -21.78
CA ALA A 196 10.40 -3.59 -21.75
C ALA A 196 9.77 -2.27 -22.26
N GLU A 197 9.05 -2.32 -23.39
CA GLU A 197 8.45 -1.10 -23.95
C GLU A 197 7.33 -0.54 -23.05
N ALA A 198 6.45 -1.39 -22.53
CA ALA A 198 5.40 -0.99 -21.59
C ALA A 198 6.01 -0.44 -20.29
N ARG A 199 7.10 -1.04 -19.79
CA ARG A 199 7.85 -0.56 -18.62
C ARG A 199 8.43 0.83 -18.87
N ARG A 200 9.11 1.02 -20.00
CA ARG A 200 9.65 2.32 -20.39
C ARG A 200 8.57 3.38 -20.57
N THR A 201 7.44 3.03 -21.16
CA THR A 201 6.29 3.94 -21.27
C THR A 201 5.77 4.35 -19.89
N ARG A 202 5.62 3.40 -18.94
CA ARG A 202 5.23 3.75 -17.58
C ARG A 202 6.26 4.65 -16.89
N LEU A 203 7.54 4.36 -17.02
CA LEU A 203 8.61 5.18 -16.45
C LEU A 203 8.62 6.59 -17.05
N ARG A 204 8.38 6.77 -18.37
CA ARG A 204 8.29 8.13 -18.97
C ARG A 204 7.19 8.96 -18.30
N LEU A 205 6.03 8.38 -18.00
CA LEU A 205 4.95 9.08 -17.29
C LEU A 205 5.33 9.48 -15.86
N LEU A 206 6.27 8.75 -15.24
CA LEU A 206 6.74 9.00 -13.87
C LEU A 206 8.02 9.85 -13.82
N SER A 207 8.61 10.21 -14.96
CA SER A 207 9.91 10.88 -15.01
C SER A 207 9.93 12.24 -14.30
N THR A 208 8.79 12.94 -14.30
CA THR A 208 8.60 14.26 -13.68
C THR A 208 7.98 14.18 -12.28
N GLU A 209 7.68 12.99 -11.76
CA GLU A 209 7.10 12.84 -10.42
C GLU A 209 8.09 13.32 -9.35
N SER A 210 7.70 14.33 -8.57
CA SER A 210 8.55 14.96 -7.55
C SER A 210 8.58 14.19 -6.23
N ARG A 211 7.57 13.36 -5.97
CA ARG A 211 7.52 12.50 -4.77
C ARG A 211 8.44 11.31 -4.94
N THR A 212 8.88 10.73 -3.84
CA THR A 212 9.65 9.47 -3.86
C THR A 212 8.81 8.35 -4.46
N LEU A 213 9.38 7.57 -5.38
CA LEU A 213 8.71 6.45 -6.03
C LEU A 213 9.16 5.14 -5.39
N VAL A 214 8.22 4.22 -5.17
CA VAL A 214 8.49 2.89 -4.63
C VAL A 214 7.97 1.83 -5.59
N PHE A 215 8.87 0.91 -5.98
CA PHE A 215 8.55 -0.20 -6.88
C PHE A 215 8.90 -1.53 -6.23
N PHE A 216 8.06 -2.53 -6.42
CA PHE A 216 8.47 -3.92 -6.26
C PHE A 216 9.12 -4.42 -7.53
N GLU A 217 10.15 -5.26 -7.40
CA GLU A 217 10.79 -5.81 -8.58
C GLU A 217 11.32 -7.24 -8.35
N SER A 218 11.36 -8.00 -9.41
CA SER A 218 11.89 -9.37 -9.38
C SER A 218 13.40 -9.39 -9.63
N PRO A 219 14.12 -10.38 -9.08
CA PRO A 219 15.56 -10.49 -9.27
C PRO A 219 15.98 -10.67 -10.73
N LYS A 220 15.12 -11.28 -11.55
CA LYS A 220 15.40 -11.49 -13.00
C LYS A 220 15.32 -10.20 -13.81
N ARG A 221 14.57 -9.20 -13.35
CA ARG A 221 14.29 -7.97 -14.10
C ARG A 221 14.98 -6.72 -13.55
N VAL A 222 15.41 -6.74 -12.29
CA VAL A 222 15.89 -5.53 -11.59
C VAL A 222 17.03 -4.83 -12.31
N ALA A 223 17.96 -5.58 -12.91
CA ALA A 223 19.07 -4.99 -13.66
C ALA A 223 18.58 -4.21 -14.89
N ASP A 224 17.64 -4.79 -15.66
CA ASP A 224 17.03 -4.14 -16.82
C ASP A 224 16.16 -2.95 -16.40
N THR A 225 15.40 -3.09 -15.30
CA THR A 225 14.58 -2.02 -14.75
C THR A 225 15.44 -0.82 -14.32
N LEU A 226 16.57 -1.05 -13.66
CA LEU A 226 17.50 0.03 -13.30
C LEU A 226 18.14 0.69 -14.50
N SER A 227 18.45 -0.08 -15.56
CA SER A 227 18.93 0.48 -16.83
C SER A 227 17.88 1.38 -17.49
N ASP A 228 16.61 0.96 -17.49
CA ASP A 228 15.52 1.79 -17.99
C ASP A 228 15.29 3.05 -17.13
N ILE A 229 15.39 2.93 -15.79
CA ILE A 229 15.32 4.09 -14.87
C ILE A 229 16.46 5.06 -15.15
N ALA A 230 17.71 4.59 -15.29
CA ALA A 230 18.86 5.41 -15.59
C ALA A 230 18.70 6.15 -16.94
N GLY A 231 18.24 5.44 -17.97
CA GLY A 231 18.04 6.01 -19.30
C GLY A 231 16.88 7.03 -19.38
N ILE A 232 15.85 6.92 -18.52
CA ILE A 232 14.65 7.77 -18.57
C ILE A 232 14.70 8.87 -17.50
N PHE A 233 15.09 8.55 -16.27
CA PHE A 233 15.15 9.53 -15.17
C PHE A 233 16.51 10.22 -15.08
N GLY A 234 17.49 9.76 -15.85
CA GLY A 234 18.88 10.18 -15.84
C GLY A 234 19.77 9.35 -14.90
N ASP A 235 21.02 9.13 -15.34
CA ASP A 235 22.02 8.33 -14.60
C ASP A 235 22.24 8.80 -13.17
N GLY A 236 22.14 10.09 -12.92
CA GLY A 236 22.34 10.72 -11.61
C GLY A 236 21.18 10.57 -10.64
N ARG A 237 20.03 10.00 -11.04
CA ARG A 237 18.87 9.81 -10.17
C ARG A 237 19.24 8.88 -9.01
N LEU A 238 19.04 9.33 -7.77
CA LEU A 238 19.32 8.49 -6.61
C LEU A 238 18.28 7.38 -6.45
N VAL A 239 18.75 6.17 -6.20
CA VAL A 239 17.95 4.98 -5.97
C VAL A 239 18.48 4.25 -4.74
N SER A 240 17.60 3.79 -3.88
CA SER A 240 17.92 2.82 -2.84
C SER A 240 17.43 1.44 -3.30
N TYR A 241 18.36 0.53 -3.48
CA TYR A 241 18.13 -0.88 -3.80
C TYR A 241 18.05 -1.66 -2.50
N CYS A 242 16.83 -2.04 -2.10
CA CYS A 242 16.56 -2.81 -0.91
C CYS A 242 16.29 -4.26 -1.31
N ARG A 243 17.07 -5.19 -0.77
CA ARG A 243 16.94 -6.61 -1.09
C ARG A 243 16.81 -7.45 0.17
N GLU A 244 15.90 -8.43 0.16
CA GLU A 244 15.71 -9.41 1.23
C GLU A 244 15.49 -8.75 2.62
N LEU A 245 14.72 -7.65 2.65
CA LEU A 245 14.42 -6.93 3.90
C LEU A 245 13.90 -7.88 4.98
N THR A 246 14.40 -7.71 6.20
CA THR A 246 14.15 -8.51 7.40
C THR A 246 14.66 -9.97 7.34
N LYS A 247 15.25 -10.40 6.23
CA LYS A 247 15.78 -11.75 6.05
C LYS A 247 17.29 -11.80 6.32
N ARG A 248 17.83 -13.02 6.41
CA ARG A 248 19.26 -13.28 6.68
C ARG A 248 20.23 -12.55 5.73
N PHE A 249 19.81 -12.34 4.48
CA PHE A 249 20.65 -11.71 3.45
C PHE A 249 20.15 -10.30 3.09
N GLU A 250 19.57 -9.62 4.07
CA GLU A 250 19.17 -8.22 3.92
C GLU A 250 20.33 -7.35 3.45
N SER A 251 20.06 -6.53 2.46
CA SER A 251 21.00 -5.53 2.00
C SER A 251 20.26 -4.30 1.49
N VAL A 252 20.78 -3.13 1.86
CA VAL A 252 20.29 -1.83 1.39
C VAL A 252 21.46 -1.07 0.81
N GLU A 253 21.38 -0.72 -0.44
CA GLU A 253 22.41 0.03 -1.15
C GLU A 253 21.80 1.26 -1.82
N ARG A 254 22.32 2.44 -1.49
CA ARG A 254 21.92 3.70 -2.11
C ARG A 254 23.02 4.23 -2.99
N ALA A 255 22.71 4.35 -4.28
CA ALA A 255 23.62 4.95 -5.27
C ALA A 255 22.83 5.61 -6.40
N THR A 256 23.52 6.11 -7.42
CA THR A 256 22.85 6.62 -8.63
C THR A 256 22.30 5.47 -9.48
N ALA A 257 21.25 5.73 -10.24
CA ALA A 257 20.62 4.73 -11.11
C ALA A 257 21.61 4.11 -12.09
N GLY A 258 22.47 4.93 -12.71
CA GLY A 258 23.52 4.44 -13.61
C GLY A 258 24.52 3.52 -12.92
N ALA A 259 24.98 3.88 -11.71
CA ALA A 259 25.92 3.05 -10.96
C ALA A 259 25.31 1.71 -10.55
N LEU A 260 24.06 1.70 -10.04
CA LEU A 260 23.35 0.46 -9.70
C LEU A 260 23.05 -0.39 -10.93
N ALA A 261 22.65 0.23 -12.05
CA ALA A 261 22.42 -0.47 -13.30
C ALA A 261 23.68 -1.20 -13.77
N ALA A 262 24.83 -0.51 -13.85
CA ALA A 262 26.10 -1.10 -14.26
C ALA A 262 26.52 -2.26 -13.34
N LYS A 263 26.42 -2.05 -12.01
CA LYS A 263 26.77 -3.07 -11.02
C LYS A 263 25.88 -4.33 -11.15
N LEU A 264 24.56 -4.16 -11.23
CA LEU A 264 23.64 -5.29 -11.26
C LEU A 264 23.64 -5.99 -12.63
N GLN A 265 23.92 -5.30 -13.73
CA GLN A 265 24.11 -5.96 -15.03
C GLN A 265 25.33 -6.89 -15.01
N ALA A 266 26.45 -6.48 -14.38
CA ALA A 266 27.65 -7.31 -14.27
C ALA A 266 27.44 -8.62 -13.49
N GLN A 267 26.40 -8.73 -12.67
CA GLN A 267 26.12 -9.91 -11.84
C GLN A 267 24.68 -10.42 -11.97
N LYS A 268 23.99 -10.11 -13.06
CA LYS A 268 22.56 -10.35 -13.29
C LYS A 268 22.11 -11.76 -12.94
N GLU A 269 22.87 -12.77 -13.36
CA GLU A 269 22.55 -14.19 -13.12
C GLU A 269 22.66 -14.62 -11.62
N LYS A 270 23.29 -13.80 -10.78
CA LYS A 270 23.49 -14.10 -9.35
C LYS A 270 22.46 -13.44 -8.44
N ILE A 271 21.62 -12.54 -8.98
CA ILE A 271 20.64 -11.79 -8.21
C ILE A 271 19.49 -12.73 -7.82
N LYS A 272 19.20 -12.82 -6.53
CA LYS A 272 18.13 -13.64 -5.95
C LYS A 272 17.40 -12.84 -4.86
N GLY A 273 16.20 -13.28 -4.53
CA GLY A 273 15.41 -12.75 -3.41
C GLY A 273 14.42 -11.68 -3.84
N GLU A 274 13.78 -11.07 -2.86
CA GLU A 274 12.75 -10.06 -3.03
C GLU A 274 13.37 -8.66 -3.00
N ILE A 275 12.88 -7.76 -3.85
CA ILE A 275 13.51 -6.48 -4.10
C ILE A 275 12.48 -5.36 -4.05
N VAL A 276 12.84 -4.29 -3.34
CA VAL A 276 12.14 -3.01 -3.38
C VAL A 276 13.10 -1.94 -3.87
N LEU A 277 12.71 -1.20 -4.89
CA LEU A 277 13.43 -0.02 -5.36
C LEU A 277 12.73 1.23 -4.82
N VAL A 278 13.47 2.07 -4.11
CA VAL A 278 13.03 3.39 -3.70
C VAL A 278 13.80 4.42 -4.51
N VAL A 279 13.10 5.18 -5.33
CA VAL A 279 13.69 6.13 -6.28
C VAL A 279 13.37 7.54 -5.87
N LYS A 280 14.38 8.40 -5.77
CA LYS A 280 14.19 9.81 -5.45
C LYS A 280 13.31 10.49 -6.51
N GLY A 281 12.34 11.28 -6.10
CA GLY A 281 11.53 12.10 -6.99
C GLY A 281 12.34 13.06 -7.86
N ALA A 282 11.75 13.55 -8.93
CA ALA A 282 12.33 14.61 -9.76
C ALA A 282 12.59 15.87 -8.92
N LYS A 283 13.59 16.67 -9.29
CA LYS A 283 13.72 18.01 -8.70
C LYS A 283 12.54 18.87 -9.17
N GLU A 284 12.08 19.79 -8.32
CA GLU A 284 10.97 20.70 -8.68
C GLU A 284 11.23 21.47 -10.00
N ALA A 285 12.49 21.72 -10.34
CA ALA A 285 12.88 22.30 -11.61
C ALA A 285 12.69 21.36 -12.82
N ASP A 286 12.71 20.04 -12.57
CA ASP A 286 12.50 19.01 -13.61
C ASP A 286 10.99 18.65 -13.75
N SER A 287 10.19 18.95 -12.76
CA SER A 287 8.73 18.95 -12.87
C SER A 287 8.38 20.20 -13.66
N GLY A 288 8.26 20.08 -14.98
CA GLY A 288 7.75 21.17 -15.81
C GLY A 288 6.54 21.79 -15.11
N LYS A 289 6.46 23.12 -15.02
CA LYS A 289 5.24 23.78 -14.50
C LYS A 289 4.05 23.09 -15.14
N PRO A 290 3.01 22.69 -14.37
CA PRO A 290 1.82 22.13 -14.98
C PRO A 290 1.41 23.07 -16.12
N ILE A 291 1.25 22.49 -17.30
CA ILE A 291 0.88 23.29 -18.48
C ILE A 291 -0.44 23.95 -18.14
N ASP A 292 -0.43 25.28 -18.09
CA ASP A 292 -1.67 26.03 -17.98
C ASP A 292 -2.44 25.81 -19.28
N GLU A 293 -3.41 24.91 -19.23
CA GLU A 293 -4.21 24.55 -20.41
C GLU A 293 -4.97 25.74 -20.99
N THR A 294 -5.32 26.75 -20.17
CA THR A 294 -6.03 27.93 -20.63
C THR A 294 -5.09 28.81 -21.45
N LEU A 295 -3.90 29.07 -20.91
CA LEU A 295 -2.86 29.80 -21.63
C LEU A 295 -2.40 29.04 -22.88
N LEU A 296 -2.28 27.71 -22.81
CA LEU A 296 -1.94 26.86 -23.97
C LEU A 296 -2.99 27.00 -25.08
N VAL A 297 -4.28 26.95 -24.74
CA VAL A 297 -5.38 27.09 -25.68
C VAL A 297 -5.37 28.49 -26.32
N GLU A 298 -5.19 29.54 -25.54
CA GLU A 298 -5.09 30.93 -26.05
C GLU A 298 -3.94 31.08 -27.04
N LEU A 299 -2.73 30.64 -26.67
CA LEU A 299 -1.56 30.76 -27.53
C LEU A 299 -1.70 29.95 -28.84
N LEU A 300 -2.23 28.71 -28.75
CA LEU A 300 -2.38 27.84 -29.90
C LEU A 300 -3.53 28.30 -30.82
N ALA A 301 -4.62 28.86 -30.29
CA ALA A 301 -5.75 29.37 -31.05
C ALA A 301 -5.36 30.59 -31.93
N GLY A 302 -4.47 31.46 -31.43
CA GLY A 302 -3.96 32.58 -32.20
C GLY A 302 -2.88 32.21 -33.23
N ALA A 303 -2.18 31.10 -33.07
CA ALA A 303 -1.01 30.76 -33.87
C ALA A 303 -1.26 29.69 -34.94
N LEU A 304 -2.24 28.79 -34.76
CA LEU A 304 -2.41 27.60 -35.58
C LEU A 304 -3.88 27.28 -35.94
N PRO A 305 -4.13 26.61 -37.10
CA PRO A 305 -5.46 26.12 -37.42
C PRO A 305 -6.01 25.17 -36.32
N PRO A 306 -7.33 25.23 -35.99
CA PRO A 306 -7.92 24.53 -34.85
C PRO A 306 -7.60 23.01 -34.75
N ARG A 307 -7.53 22.32 -35.90
CA ARG A 307 -7.17 20.88 -35.92
C ARG A 307 -5.73 20.62 -35.48
N LYS A 308 -4.76 21.43 -35.94
CA LYS A 308 -3.36 21.31 -35.52
C LYS A 308 -3.16 21.72 -34.07
N ALA A 309 -3.78 22.81 -33.67
CA ALA A 309 -3.75 23.32 -32.29
C ALA A 309 -4.27 22.26 -31.30
N SER A 310 -5.41 21.62 -31.59
CA SER A 310 -5.97 20.57 -30.74
C SER A 310 -5.12 19.28 -30.68
N ASP A 311 -4.44 18.91 -31.78
CA ASP A 311 -3.50 17.80 -31.79
C ASP A 311 -2.30 18.05 -30.86
N ILE A 312 -1.71 19.24 -30.98
CA ILE A 312 -0.55 19.64 -30.16
C ILE A 312 -0.96 19.75 -28.68
N ALA A 313 -2.10 20.39 -28.37
CA ALA A 313 -2.60 20.49 -27.01
C ALA A 313 -2.82 19.13 -26.36
N ALA A 314 -3.45 18.19 -27.10
CA ALA A 314 -3.66 16.83 -26.61
C ALA A 314 -2.36 16.07 -26.37
N GLN A 315 -1.36 16.21 -27.27
CA GLN A 315 -0.04 15.58 -27.09
C GLN A 315 0.74 16.12 -25.89
N LEU A 316 0.68 17.45 -25.65
CA LEU A 316 1.41 18.09 -24.57
C LEU A 316 0.78 17.85 -23.19
N THR A 317 -0.56 17.76 -23.12
CA THR A 317 -1.30 17.67 -21.85
C THR A 317 -1.76 16.24 -21.52
N GLY A 318 -1.77 15.33 -22.51
CA GLY A 318 -2.38 14.00 -22.39
C GLY A 318 -3.92 14.01 -22.41
N GLY A 319 -4.55 15.17 -22.62
CA GLY A 319 -5.99 15.34 -22.68
C GLY A 319 -6.62 14.86 -24.00
N LYS A 320 -7.96 14.88 -24.06
CA LYS A 320 -8.70 14.44 -25.26
C LYS A 320 -8.69 15.53 -26.36
N LYS A 321 -8.28 15.17 -27.57
CA LYS A 321 -8.24 16.07 -28.73
C LYS A 321 -9.56 16.81 -28.97
N ASN A 322 -10.70 16.14 -28.84
CA ASN A 322 -12.01 16.72 -29.09
C ASN A 322 -12.39 17.82 -28.09
N ASP A 323 -11.92 17.73 -26.85
CA ASP A 323 -12.19 18.73 -25.83
C ASP A 323 -11.35 20.00 -26.09
N PHE A 324 -10.07 19.83 -26.46
CA PHE A 324 -9.23 20.95 -26.91
C PHE A 324 -9.77 21.59 -28.19
N TYR A 325 -10.26 20.81 -29.14
CA TYR A 325 -10.82 21.36 -30.36
C TYR A 325 -12.00 22.28 -30.11
N LYS A 326 -12.93 21.91 -29.20
CA LYS A 326 -14.05 22.77 -28.79
C LYS A 326 -13.58 24.07 -28.12
N ARG A 327 -12.63 23.96 -27.20
CA ARG A 327 -12.07 25.13 -26.46
C ARG A 327 -11.36 26.09 -27.40
N ILE A 328 -10.60 25.58 -28.37
CA ILE A 328 -9.88 26.41 -29.36
C ILE A 328 -10.85 27.15 -30.30
N LEU A 329 -11.93 26.51 -30.74
CA LEU A 329 -12.95 27.17 -31.54
C LEU A 329 -13.61 28.32 -30.78
N GLN A 330 -14.01 28.08 -29.52
CA GLN A 330 -14.61 29.10 -28.65
C GLN A 330 -13.66 30.30 -28.42
N GLN A 331 -12.37 30.05 -28.26
CA GLN A 331 -11.36 31.11 -28.12
C GLN A 331 -11.21 31.90 -29.41
N SER A 332 -11.11 31.25 -30.56
CA SER A 332 -11.01 31.91 -31.88
C SER A 332 -12.24 32.78 -32.22
N GLU A 333 -13.44 32.40 -31.73
CA GLU A 333 -14.66 33.21 -31.87
C GLU A 333 -14.63 34.45 -30.98
N LYS A 334 -14.14 34.33 -29.75
CA LYS A 334 -13.95 35.50 -28.83
C LYS A 334 -12.97 36.52 -29.39
N ASP A 335 -11.85 36.03 -29.92
CA ASP A 335 -10.80 36.91 -30.48
C ASP A 335 -11.32 37.70 -31.70
N ARG A 336 -12.19 37.09 -32.54
CA ARG A 336 -12.86 37.74 -33.69
C ARG A 336 -13.92 38.76 -33.28
N SER A 337 -14.57 38.58 -32.13
CA SER A 337 -15.60 39.49 -31.65
C SER A 337 -15.03 40.70 -30.89
N SER A 338 -13.73 40.64 -30.57
CA SER A 338 -13.02 41.71 -29.84
C SER A 338 -12.10 42.56 -30.75
N SER A 339 -12.02 42.21 -32.04
CA SER A 339 -11.30 42.95 -33.08
C SER A 339 -12.28 43.70 -34.00
#